data_0d1c6c1b664b2e1e22c3f7035eb8a506
#
_entry.id   0d1c6c1b664b2e1e22c3f7035eb8a506
#
_cell.length_a   1.000
_cell.length_b   1.000
_cell.length_c   1.000
_cell.angle_alpha   90.00
_cell.angle_beta   90.00
_cell.angle_gamma   90.00
#
_symmetry.space_group_name_H-M   'P 1'
#
loop_
_entity.id
_entity.type
_entity.pdbx_description
1 polymer ?
#
loop_
_entity_poly.entity_id
_entity_poly.type
_entity_poly.pdbx_seq_one_letter_code
_entity_poly.pdbx_strand_id
1 'polypeptide(L)'
;MNRLNNLPTLRINPSEKRTLNYKGQTFQGVSGDTVATALFANGVRVFARSLKYHRPRGLYSLDGECSNTCMEVDGIPNVRTENTLLQDGVTVKEQNVVGSADRDLMGFMDKLDWMMPAGFYYKTLHKPAWVWPLAMKQVRKTAGLGTISPDFRIQGRYDDIYPKADVCVIGGGAAGMTAALAAAESGRRVILLEARPWLGGCFDYRSAPYEDGRPLYERARELATQVRETPNIRVFTQAPVIGVYNNNLITAFQTGGPQDSFTERYIQIRAAGLVVATGCIERPLLFDNNERPGVMQVGCAHRLARTYGLLPGTQAVFSVGHDLGLEAAIDLFDLGLKISCVADIREDGQNPELLLGLKERKISFLQGWVATDVEGGKSIRKAHLSTVDGTISKSFDCDVLIASAGLTPVTGPVTVAQGKTAYDHHTGCFLVTETPKGMHVAGRMTGRNHPRSIEASGRLAGLQAVADCGLDRAADIDAAEKTLAMLPGPERGTKLVTAPV
;
A
#
# COMPACT_ATOMS: atom_id res chain seq x y z
N MET A 1 -3.58 -3.93 -22.83
CA MET A 1 -2.11 -4.09 -22.69
C MET A 1 -1.74 -5.57 -22.73
N ASN A 2 -0.60 -5.89 -23.36
CA ASN A 2 -0.06 -7.24 -23.21
C ASN A 2 0.49 -7.40 -21.78
N ARG A 3 0.12 -8.52 -21.15
CA ARG A 3 0.65 -8.84 -19.82
C ARG A 3 2.00 -9.55 -19.93
N LEU A 4 2.86 -9.31 -18.97
CA LEU A 4 4.04 -10.11 -18.73
C LEU A 4 3.55 -11.51 -18.28
N ASN A 5 3.93 -12.52 -19.03
CA ASN A 5 3.60 -13.92 -18.73
C ASN A 5 4.82 -14.61 -18.12
N ASN A 6 4.59 -15.72 -17.42
CA ASN A 6 5.63 -16.58 -16.86
C ASN A 6 6.48 -15.95 -15.74
N LEU A 7 5.97 -14.91 -15.05
CA LEU A 7 6.64 -14.46 -13.84
C LEU A 7 6.22 -15.33 -12.66
N PRO A 8 7.18 -15.83 -11.87
CA PRO A 8 6.85 -16.66 -10.72
C PRO A 8 6.01 -15.93 -9.67
N THR A 9 6.07 -14.61 -9.62
CA THR A 9 5.36 -13.77 -8.64
C THR A 9 3.90 -13.46 -9.00
N LEU A 10 3.41 -13.86 -10.18
CA LEU A 10 2.04 -13.60 -10.59
C LEU A 10 1.02 -14.20 -9.62
N ARG A 11 0.04 -13.40 -9.25
CA ARG A 11 -1.11 -13.77 -8.42
C ARG A 11 -2.41 -13.81 -9.22
N ILE A 12 -2.31 -13.71 -10.53
CA ILE A 12 -3.40 -13.82 -11.50
C ILE A 12 -3.35 -15.16 -12.22
N ASN A 13 -4.51 -15.62 -12.69
CA ASN A 13 -4.60 -16.75 -13.60
C ASN A 13 -4.99 -16.25 -15.01
N PRO A 14 -4.04 -16.11 -15.94
CA PRO A 14 -4.32 -15.60 -17.29
C PRO A 14 -5.28 -16.48 -18.11
N SER A 15 -5.42 -17.76 -17.75
CA SER A 15 -6.29 -18.71 -18.44
C SER A 15 -7.77 -18.56 -18.02
N GLU A 16 -8.03 -18.04 -16.83
CA GLU A 16 -9.38 -17.84 -16.30
C GLU A 16 -9.84 -16.39 -16.54
N LYS A 17 -10.58 -16.19 -17.63
CA LYS A 17 -11.10 -14.88 -18.01
C LYS A 17 -12.24 -14.44 -17.09
N ARG A 18 -12.29 -13.15 -16.81
CA ARG A 18 -13.35 -12.46 -16.08
C ARG A 18 -13.79 -11.26 -16.89
N THR A 19 -15.04 -10.88 -16.76
CA THR A 19 -15.61 -9.71 -17.44
C THR A 19 -16.01 -8.65 -16.41
N LEU A 20 -16.01 -7.38 -16.85
CA LEU A 20 -16.59 -6.27 -16.11
C LEU A 20 -17.25 -5.31 -17.06
N ASN A 21 -18.35 -4.69 -16.62
CA ASN A 21 -19.07 -3.69 -17.40
C ASN A 21 -18.65 -2.28 -16.92
N TYR A 22 -18.11 -1.49 -17.82
CA TYR A 22 -17.65 -0.13 -17.54
C TYR A 22 -18.00 0.79 -18.70
N LYS A 23 -18.66 1.93 -18.42
CA LYS A 23 -19.11 2.90 -19.46
C LYS A 23 -19.96 2.26 -20.58
N GLY A 24 -20.79 1.27 -20.24
CA GLY A 24 -21.63 0.57 -21.22
C GLY A 24 -20.86 -0.38 -22.15
N GLN A 25 -19.61 -0.67 -21.88
CA GLN A 25 -18.78 -1.62 -22.60
C GLN A 25 -18.33 -2.76 -21.69
N THR A 26 -18.16 -3.95 -22.26
CA THR A 26 -17.61 -5.09 -21.54
C THR A 26 -16.09 -5.11 -21.70
N PHE A 27 -15.39 -5.01 -20.58
CA PHE A 27 -13.94 -5.12 -20.48
C PHE A 27 -13.54 -6.51 -20.00
N GLN A 28 -12.32 -6.93 -20.33
CA GLN A 28 -11.79 -8.23 -19.93
C GLN A 28 -10.70 -8.07 -18.89
N GLY A 29 -10.79 -8.86 -17.83
CA GLY A 29 -9.75 -9.12 -16.85
C GLY A 29 -9.46 -10.61 -16.75
N VAL A 30 -8.76 -11.00 -15.71
CA VAL A 30 -8.45 -12.39 -15.39
C VAL A 30 -8.68 -12.66 -13.90
N SER A 31 -8.83 -13.91 -13.52
CA SER A 31 -8.93 -14.30 -12.11
C SER A 31 -7.68 -13.84 -11.35
N GLY A 32 -7.88 -13.29 -10.15
CA GLY A 32 -6.84 -12.68 -9.33
C GLY A 32 -6.60 -11.19 -9.60
N ASP A 33 -7.13 -10.62 -10.70
CA ASP A 33 -7.14 -9.17 -10.85
C ASP A 33 -7.95 -8.49 -9.74
N THR A 34 -7.59 -7.27 -9.42
CA THR A 34 -8.52 -6.33 -8.81
C THR A 34 -9.32 -5.60 -9.88
N VAL A 35 -10.42 -4.97 -9.50
CA VAL A 35 -11.20 -4.14 -10.45
C VAL A 35 -10.29 -3.06 -11.07
N ALA A 36 -9.43 -2.43 -10.26
CA ALA A 36 -8.51 -1.40 -10.75
C ALA A 36 -7.47 -1.95 -11.73
N THR A 37 -6.87 -3.12 -11.47
CA THR A 37 -5.86 -3.69 -12.38
C THR A 37 -6.47 -4.17 -13.69
N ALA A 38 -7.70 -4.69 -13.67
CA ALA A 38 -8.43 -5.04 -14.87
C ALA A 38 -8.75 -3.80 -15.72
N LEU A 39 -9.22 -2.70 -15.11
CA LEU A 39 -9.45 -1.42 -15.81
C LEU A 39 -8.14 -0.85 -16.37
N PHE A 40 -7.05 -0.90 -15.59
CA PHE A 40 -5.73 -0.44 -16.03
C PHE A 40 -5.21 -1.24 -17.23
N ALA A 41 -5.39 -2.56 -17.22
CA ALA A 41 -5.03 -3.45 -18.34
C ALA A 41 -5.78 -3.09 -19.63
N ASN A 42 -7.01 -2.57 -19.54
CA ASN A 42 -7.83 -2.11 -20.64
C ASN A 42 -7.61 -0.63 -21.00
N GLY A 43 -6.57 0.00 -20.47
CA GLY A 43 -6.16 1.36 -20.88
C GLY A 43 -6.80 2.48 -20.05
N VAL A 44 -7.58 2.19 -19.00
CA VAL A 44 -8.10 3.22 -18.10
C VAL A 44 -6.94 3.79 -17.29
N ARG A 45 -6.81 5.11 -17.30
CA ARG A 45 -5.76 5.84 -16.56
C ARG A 45 -6.34 6.82 -15.57
N VAL A 46 -7.53 7.35 -15.82
CA VAL A 46 -8.27 8.24 -14.92
C VAL A 46 -9.38 7.42 -14.27
N PHE A 47 -9.29 7.17 -12.97
CA PHE A 47 -10.25 6.38 -12.21
C PHE A 47 -11.29 7.25 -11.52
N ALA A 48 -10.87 8.38 -10.98
CA ALA A 48 -11.72 9.30 -10.23
C ALA A 48 -11.29 10.75 -10.46
N ARG A 49 -12.06 11.67 -9.90
CA ARG A 49 -11.76 13.09 -9.84
C ARG A 49 -11.71 13.56 -8.38
N SER A 50 -10.84 14.53 -8.08
CA SER A 50 -10.77 15.08 -6.73
C SER A 50 -12.07 15.79 -6.36
N LEU A 51 -12.39 15.81 -5.06
CA LEU A 51 -13.68 16.29 -4.56
C LEU A 51 -13.89 17.80 -4.77
N LYS A 52 -12.84 18.61 -4.79
CA LYS A 52 -12.92 20.06 -4.81
C LYS A 52 -12.61 20.66 -6.17
N TYR A 53 -11.49 20.27 -6.76
CA TYR A 53 -11.01 20.86 -8.01
C TYR A 53 -11.26 19.98 -9.22
N HIS A 54 -11.84 18.80 -9.05
CA HIS A 54 -12.07 17.84 -10.12
C HIS A 54 -10.81 17.47 -10.92
N ARG A 55 -9.64 17.51 -10.28
CA ARG A 55 -8.38 17.07 -10.84
C ARG A 55 -8.39 15.55 -11.08
N PRO A 56 -7.87 15.07 -12.21
CA PRO A 56 -7.85 13.64 -12.49
C PRO A 56 -7.01 12.86 -11.47
N ARG A 57 -7.46 11.67 -11.14
CA ARG A 57 -6.78 10.73 -10.23
C ARG A 57 -6.54 9.41 -10.93
N GLY A 58 -5.31 8.91 -10.87
CA GLY A 58 -4.88 7.63 -11.41
C GLY A 58 -4.60 6.58 -10.34
N LEU A 59 -4.16 5.42 -10.79
CA LEU A 59 -3.63 4.38 -9.89
C LEU A 59 -2.34 4.89 -9.24
N TYR A 60 -2.28 4.88 -7.90
CA TYR A 60 -1.22 5.53 -7.16
C TYR A 60 -0.45 4.60 -6.21
N SER A 61 -1.14 3.91 -5.30
CA SER A 61 -0.48 3.11 -4.25
C SER A 61 -0.62 1.60 -4.46
N LEU A 62 -1.78 1.14 -4.90
CA LEU A 62 -2.14 -0.29 -5.02
C LEU A 62 -1.93 -1.07 -3.71
N ASP A 63 -2.07 -0.41 -2.58
CA ASP A 63 -1.95 -0.98 -1.23
C ASP A 63 -3.23 -0.82 -0.40
N GLY A 64 -4.22 -0.10 -0.91
CA GLY A 64 -5.50 0.14 -0.25
C GLY A 64 -5.55 1.39 0.62
N GLU A 65 -4.49 2.15 0.67
CA GLU A 65 -4.41 3.34 1.53
C GLU A 65 -4.88 4.62 0.83
N CYS A 66 -5.00 4.63 -0.50
CA CYS A 66 -5.43 5.81 -1.22
C CYS A 66 -6.85 5.70 -1.78
N SER A 67 -7.53 6.85 -1.90
CA SER A 67 -8.89 6.97 -2.42
C SER A 67 -8.96 7.24 -3.93
N ASN A 68 -7.82 7.27 -4.62
CA ASN A 68 -7.74 7.66 -6.03
C ASN A 68 -8.51 6.73 -6.98
N THR A 69 -8.77 5.50 -6.54
CA THR A 69 -9.46 4.47 -7.32
C THR A 69 -10.86 4.15 -6.78
N CYS A 70 -11.44 5.02 -5.94
CA CYS A 70 -12.81 4.85 -5.46
C CYS A 70 -13.83 4.99 -6.58
N MET A 71 -14.66 3.96 -6.78
CA MET A 71 -15.69 3.88 -7.80
C MET A 71 -16.97 3.24 -7.22
N GLU A 72 -18.10 3.37 -7.92
CA GLU A 72 -19.28 2.58 -7.63
C GLU A 72 -19.11 1.19 -8.24
N VAL A 73 -19.26 0.14 -7.44
CA VAL A 73 -19.18 -1.26 -7.87
C VAL A 73 -20.48 -1.96 -7.46
N ASP A 74 -21.21 -2.50 -8.43
CA ASP A 74 -22.52 -3.17 -8.24
C ASP A 74 -23.51 -2.35 -7.39
N GLY A 75 -23.52 -1.03 -7.57
CA GLY A 75 -24.39 -0.10 -6.85
C GLY A 75 -23.87 0.30 -5.46
N ILE A 76 -22.73 -0.21 -5.02
CA ILE A 76 -22.07 0.20 -3.77
C ILE A 76 -21.11 1.36 -4.09
N PRO A 77 -21.33 2.56 -3.53
CA PRO A 77 -20.46 3.70 -3.77
C PRO A 77 -19.16 3.63 -2.94
N ASN A 78 -18.14 4.36 -3.40
CA ASN A 78 -16.85 4.53 -2.74
C ASN A 78 -16.06 3.22 -2.50
N VAL A 79 -16.26 2.22 -3.33
CA VAL A 79 -15.49 0.98 -3.28
C VAL A 79 -14.06 1.26 -3.73
N ARG A 80 -13.09 0.86 -2.93
CA ARG A 80 -11.66 0.92 -3.28
C ARG A 80 -11.32 -0.18 -4.27
N THR A 81 -11.35 0.14 -5.55
CA THR A 81 -11.21 -0.87 -6.62
C THR A 81 -9.84 -1.53 -6.67
N GLU A 82 -8.81 -0.95 -6.07
CA GLU A 82 -7.47 -1.56 -5.97
C GLU A 82 -7.40 -2.73 -4.99
N ASN A 83 -8.35 -2.83 -4.03
CA ASN A 83 -8.44 -3.94 -3.06
C ASN A 83 -9.60 -4.89 -3.34
N THR A 84 -10.47 -4.55 -4.27
CA THR A 84 -11.64 -5.37 -4.62
C THR A 84 -11.26 -6.34 -5.72
N LEU A 85 -11.24 -7.64 -5.40
CA LEU A 85 -11.01 -8.68 -6.40
C LEU A 85 -12.09 -8.66 -7.47
N LEU A 86 -11.68 -8.81 -8.72
CA LEU A 86 -12.58 -8.85 -9.85
C LEU A 86 -13.47 -10.10 -9.81
N GLN A 87 -14.76 -9.89 -9.65
CA GLN A 87 -15.78 -10.92 -9.86
C GLN A 87 -16.28 -10.84 -11.31
N ASP A 88 -16.70 -11.98 -11.87
CA ASP A 88 -17.19 -12.00 -13.25
C ASP A 88 -18.52 -11.25 -13.40
N GLY A 89 -18.64 -10.42 -14.44
CA GLY A 89 -19.85 -9.67 -14.75
C GLY A 89 -20.08 -8.41 -13.89
N VAL A 90 -19.17 -8.05 -12.99
CA VAL A 90 -19.28 -6.88 -12.12
C VAL A 90 -19.51 -5.58 -12.91
N THR A 91 -20.37 -4.70 -12.41
CA THR A 91 -20.66 -3.40 -13.02
C THR A 91 -19.95 -2.29 -12.24
N VAL A 92 -19.12 -1.52 -12.95
CA VAL A 92 -18.34 -0.42 -12.38
C VAL A 92 -18.76 0.90 -12.98
N LYS A 93 -18.98 1.91 -12.10
CA LYS A 93 -19.33 3.27 -12.52
C LYS A 93 -18.39 4.30 -11.91
N GLU A 94 -18.14 5.34 -12.69
CA GLU A 94 -17.38 6.50 -12.23
C GLU A 94 -18.19 7.30 -11.21
N GLN A 95 -17.46 7.93 -10.29
CA GLN A 95 -18.04 8.81 -9.29
C GLN A 95 -17.42 10.20 -9.40
N ASN A 96 -18.11 11.20 -8.82
CA ASN A 96 -17.62 12.59 -8.78
C ASN A 96 -17.27 13.15 -10.17
N VAL A 97 -18.10 12.89 -11.17
CA VAL A 97 -17.91 13.37 -12.54
C VAL A 97 -19.20 13.92 -13.12
N VAL A 98 -19.08 14.92 -13.98
CA VAL A 98 -20.17 15.39 -14.85
C VAL A 98 -19.74 15.11 -16.28
N GLY A 99 -20.27 14.02 -16.84
CA GLY A 99 -19.82 13.44 -18.10
C GLY A 99 -19.03 12.17 -17.87
N SER A 100 -17.70 12.23 -17.86
CA SER A 100 -16.86 11.07 -17.56
C SER A 100 -15.56 11.48 -16.86
N ALA A 101 -14.87 10.54 -16.20
CA ALA A 101 -13.59 10.80 -15.56
C ALA A 101 -12.53 11.33 -16.55
N ASP A 102 -12.60 10.90 -17.82
CA ASP A 102 -11.72 11.40 -18.87
C ASP A 102 -12.06 12.83 -19.33
N ARG A 103 -13.35 13.21 -19.34
CA ARG A 103 -13.86 14.50 -19.83
C ARG A 103 -14.91 15.01 -18.88
N ASP A 104 -14.46 15.46 -17.71
CA ASP A 104 -15.33 16.02 -16.69
C ASP A 104 -15.57 17.50 -16.95
N LEU A 105 -16.85 17.87 -17.11
CA LEU A 105 -17.24 19.25 -17.31
C LEU A 105 -16.89 20.15 -16.12
N MET A 106 -16.83 19.57 -14.89
CA MET A 106 -16.42 20.29 -13.69
C MET A 106 -14.91 20.50 -13.61
N GLY A 107 -14.12 19.90 -14.51
CA GLY A 107 -12.66 20.07 -14.53
C GLY A 107 -12.17 21.51 -14.71
N PHE A 108 -13.06 22.46 -15.10
CA PHE A 108 -12.73 23.87 -15.12
C PHE A 108 -12.47 24.47 -13.70
N MET A 109 -12.98 23.81 -12.66
CA MET A 109 -12.77 24.22 -11.28
C MET A 109 -11.29 24.25 -10.89
N ASP A 110 -10.46 23.45 -11.57
CA ASP A 110 -9.00 23.45 -11.37
C ASP A 110 -8.37 24.82 -11.73
N LYS A 111 -8.92 25.50 -12.73
CA LYS A 111 -8.46 26.84 -13.14
C LYS A 111 -8.93 27.95 -12.19
N LEU A 112 -9.86 27.65 -11.30
CA LEU A 112 -10.42 28.57 -10.30
C LEU A 112 -9.91 28.27 -8.89
N ASP A 113 -8.79 27.57 -8.75
CA ASP A 113 -8.23 27.16 -7.46
C ASP A 113 -7.91 28.35 -6.56
N TRP A 114 -7.45 29.47 -7.14
CA TRP A 114 -7.16 30.73 -6.46
C TRP A 114 -8.42 31.34 -5.77
N MET A 115 -9.63 31.07 -6.30
CA MET A 115 -10.90 31.50 -5.70
C MET A 115 -11.32 30.60 -4.53
N MET A 116 -10.73 29.44 -4.39
CA MET A 116 -11.12 28.43 -3.42
C MET A 116 -9.93 28.02 -2.52
N PRO A 117 -9.30 28.96 -1.80
CA PRO A 117 -8.20 28.62 -0.90
C PRO A 117 -8.65 27.65 0.20
N ALA A 118 -7.70 27.13 0.96
CA ALA A 118 -8.01 26.27 2.10
C ALA A 118 -8.99 26.94 3.05
N GLY A 119 -10.06 26.21 3.42
CA GLY A 119 -11.09 26.73 4.31
C GLY A 119 -12.06 27.77 3.70
N PHE A 120 -12.11 27.89 2.35
CA PHE A 120 -12.97 28.89 1.71
C PHE A 120 -14.44 28.80 2.15
N TYR A 121 -15.02 27.63 2.39
CA TYR A 121 -16.41 27.50 2.84
C TYR A 121 -16.63 28.06 4.27
N TYR A 122 -15.63 27.97 5.14
CA TYR A 122 -15.71 28.59 6.47
C TYR A 122 -15.55 30.09 6.41
N LYS A 123 -14.87 30.62 5.41
CA LYS A 123 -14.59 32.04 5.24
C LYS A 123 -15.67 32.77 4.44
N THR A 124 -16.26 32.11 3.43
CA THR A 124 -17.09 32.82 2.43
C THR A 124 -18.57 32.42 2.43
N LEU A 125 -18.95 31.22 2.84
CA LEU A 125 -20.31 30.70 2.67
C LEU A 125 -21.14 30.65 3.97
N HIS A 126 -20.62 31.17 5.09
CA HIS A 126 -21.29 31.09 6.39
C HIS A 126 -22.13 32.35 6.72
N LYS A 127 -21.99 33.41 5.95
CA LYS A 127 -22.75 34.67 6.15
C LYS A 127 -23.41 35.13 4.84
N PRO A 128 -24.69 35.55 4.89
CA PRO A 128 -25.62 35.41 6.01
C PRO A 128 -25.99 33.94 6.28
N ALA A 129 -26.44 33.63 7.51
CA ALA A 129 -26.63 32.22 7.97
C ALA A 129 -27.56 31.36 7.09
N TRP A 130 -28.53 31.96 6.42
CA TRP A 130 -29.45 31.26 5.52
C TRP A 130 -28.80 30.75 4.24
N VAL A 131 -27.65 31.30 3.84
CA VAL A 131 -26.88 30.85 2.65
C VAL A 131 -26.23 29.51 2.93
N TRP A 132 -25.81 29.26 4.17
CA TRP A 132 -25.08 28.05 4.55
C TRP A 132 -25.78 26.73 4.19
N PRO A 133 -27.06 26.50 4.53
CA PRO A 133 -27.75 25.26 4.15
C PRO A 133 -27.83 25.06 2.63
N LEU A 134 -28.05 26.12 1.87
CA LEU A 134 -28.12 26.08 0.41
C LEU A 134 -26.75 25.77 -0.20
N ALA A 135 -25.72 26.47 0.26
CA ALA A 135 -24.35 26.25 -0.17
C ALA A 135 -23.89 24.82 0.15
N MET A 136 -24.17 24.31 1.36
CA MET A 136 -23.82 22.95 1.75
C MET A 136 -24.55 21.89 0.94
N LYS A 137 -25.81 22.11 0.58
CA LYS A 137 -26.55 21.20 -0.32
C LYS A 137 -25.86 21.11 -1.68
N GLN A 138 -25.43 22.25 -2.23
CA GLN A 138 -24.73 22.29 -3.51
C GLN A 138 -23.32 21.70 -3.40
N VAL A 139 -22.57 22.03 -2.35
CA VAL A 139 -21.23 21.46 -2.10
C VAL A 139 -21.30 19.94 -1.98
N ARG A 140 -22.28 19.39 -1.23
CA ARG A 140 -22.46 17.92 -1.13
C ARG A 140 -22.78 17.28 -2.48
N LYS A 141 -23.62 17.94 -3.30
CA LYS A 141 -23.97 17.43 -4.63
C LYS A 141 -22.76 17.40 -5.57
N THR A 142 -21.88 18.40 -5.48
CA THR A 142 -20.68 18.50 -6.31
C THR A 142 -19.48 17.73 -5.74
N ALA A 143 -19.44 17.49 -4.43
CA ALA A 143 -18.34 16.74 -3.78
C ALA A 143 -18.29 15.25 -4.15
N GLY A 144 -19.32 14.72 -4.81
CA GLY A 144 -19.28 13.39 -5.45
C GLY A 144 -18.93 12.21 -4.56
N LEU A 145 -19.29 12.27 -3.28
CA LEU A 145 -19.08 11.19 -2.30
C LEU A 145 -19.96 9.95 -2.57
N GLY A 146 -20.30 9.67 -3.81
CA GLY A 146 -21.22 8.62 -4.16
C GLY A 146 -22.65 8.82 -3.61
N THR A 147 -23.61 8.22 -4.25
CA THR A 147 -25.02 8.29 -3.81
C THR A 147 -25.48 6.90 -3.40
N ILE A 148 -25.90 6.75 -2.16
CA ILE A 148 -26.52 5.52 -1.68
C ILE A 148 -27.94 5.48 -2.26
N SER A 149 -28.28 4.39 -2.97
CA SER A 149 -29.64 4.16 -3.41
C SER A 149 -30.51 3.79 -2.20
N PRO A 150 -31.64 4.48 -1.96
CA PRO A 150 -32.58 4.10 -0.89
C PRO A 150 -33.16 2.69 -1.07
N ASP A 151 -33.20 2.21 -2.32
CA ASP A 151 -33.74 0.89 -2.67
C ASP A 151 -32.66 -0.20 -2.65
N PHE A 152 -31.39 0.16 -2.43
CA PHE A 152 -30.32 -0.81 -2.34
C PHE A 152 -30.56 -1.74 -1.13
N ARG A 153 -30.45 -3.02 -1.38
CA ARG A 153 -30.51 -4.04 -0.34
C ARG A 153 -29.20 -4.80 -0.37
N ILE A 154 -28.55 -4.84 0.78
CA ILE A 154 -27.35 -5.64 0.96
C ILE A 154 -27.73 -7.11 0.71
N GLN A 155 -27.05 -7.72 -0.26
CA GLN A 155 -27.22 -9.13 -0.58
C GLN A 155 -26.00 -9.89 -0.08
N GLY A 156 -26.22 -11.03 0.55
CA GLY A 156 -25.14 -11.86 1.03
C GLY A 156 -25.43 -12.51 2.37
N ARG A 157 -24.48 -13.29 2.83
CA ARG A 157 -24.49 -13.93 4.15
C ARG A 157 -23.49 -13.24 5.04
N TYR A 158 -23.96 -12.73 6.15
CA TYR A 158 -23.18 -12.01 7.15
C TYR A 158 -23.17 -12.81 8.43
N ASP A 159 -21.98 -13.03 9.01
CA ASP A 159 -21.85 -13.69 10.29
C ASP A 159 -20.81 -13.01 11.19
N ASP A 160 -20.87 -13.37 12.48
CA ASP A 160 -19.90 -12.95 13.48
C ASP A 160 -19.23 -14.18 14.06
N ILE A 161 -17.90 -14.12 14.22
CA ILE A 161 -17.17 -15.20 14.86
C ILE A 161 -16.24 -14.67 15.98
N TYR A 162 -16.04 -15.51 16.98
CA TYR A 162 -15.26 -15.22 18.18
C TYR A 162 -14.20 -16.31 18.40
N PRO A 163 -13.22 -16.44 17.50
CA PRO A 163 -12.23 -17.50 17.59
C PRO A 163 -11.30 -17.28 18.79
N LYS A 164 -10.95 -18.38 19.46
CA LYS A 164 -10.04 -18.37 20.61
C LYS A 164 -8.58 -18.42 20.14
N ALA A 165 -7.76 -17.50 20.64
CA ALA A 165 -6.32 -17.46 20.42
C ALA A 165 -5.61 -17.18 21.74
N ASP A 166 -4.42 -17.75 21.91
CA ASP A 166 -3.50 -17.38 22.97
C ASP A 166 -2.61 -16.22 22.49
N VAL A 167 -2.17 -16.28 21.22
CA VAL A 167 -1.42 -15.21 20.54
C VAL A 167 -2.17 -14.81 19.27
N CYS A 168 -2.29 -13.50 19.02
CA CYS A 168 -2.79 -12.95 17.75
C CYS A 168 -1.66 -12.18 17.05
N VAL A 169 -1.54 -12.36 15.74
CA VAL A 169 -0.55 -11.66 14.90
C VAL A 169 -1.31 -10.86 13.82
N ILE A 170 -1.03 -9.58 13.72
CA ILE A 170 -1.60 -8.67 12.73
C ILE A 170 -0.57 -8.38 11.63
N GLY A 171 -0.85 -8.85 10.41
CA GLY A 171 -0.01 -8.71 9.23
C GLY A 171 0.71 -10.00 8.86
N GLY A 172 0.43 -10.49 7.66
CA GLY A 172 0.97 -11.73 7.09
C GLY A 172 2.24 -11.54 6.25
N GLY A 173 3.03 -10.49 6.52
CA GLY A 173 4.36 -10.30 5.96
C GLY A 173 5.41 -11.21 6.62
N ALA A 174 6.67 -11.14 6.17
CA ALA A 174 7.75 -11.99 6.70
C ALA A 174 7.87 -11.92 8.22
N ALA A 175 7.82 -10.74 8.82
CA ALA A 175 7.87 -10.58 10.28
C ALA A 175 6.68 -11.24 10.98
N GLY A 176 5.45 -11.05 10.48
CA GLY A 176 4.27 -11.65 11.10
C GLY A 176 4.23 -13.16 10.95
N MET A 177 4.63 -13.69 9.79
CA MET A 177 4.74 -15.13 9.58
C MET A 177 5.79 -15.75 10.51
N THR A 178 6.96 -15.13 10.64
CA THR A 178 8.01 -15.59 11.56
C THR A 178 7.58 -15.50 13.03
N ALA A 179 6.83 -14.43 13.40
CA ALA A 179 6.26 -14.30 14.73
C ALA A 179 5.22 -15.39 15.01
N ALA A 180 4.34 -15.71 14.05
CA ALA A 180 3.34 -16.75 14.20
C ALA A 180 4.00 -18.14 14.36
N LEU A 181 5.03 -18.43 13.57
CA LEU A 181 5.79 -19.68 13.68
C LEU A 181 6.49 -19.80 15.05
N ALA A 182 7.19 -18.74 15.50
CA ALA A 182 7.86 -18.72 16.79
C ALA A 182 6.88 -18.89 17.95
N ALA A 183 5.71 -18.27 17.86
CA ALA A 183 4.66 -18.45 18.86
C ALA A 183 4.10 -19.88 18.87
N ALA A 184 3.93 -20.48 17.68
CA ALA A 184 3.40 -21.82 17.51
C ALA A 184 4.33 -22.93 18.03
N GLU A 185 5.67 -22.73 18.04
CA GLU A 185 6.65 -23.64 18.63
C GLU A 185 6.34 -23.98 20.10
N SER A 186 5.60 -23.11 20.80
CA SER A 186 5.18 -23.31 22.19
C SER A 186 3.92 -24.19 22.35
N GLY A 187 3.30 -24.66 21.27
CA GLY A 187 2.03 -25.35 21.28
C GLY A 187 0.80 -24.45 21.51
N ARG A 188 0.98 -23.10 21.62
CA ARG A 188 -0.11 -22.14 21.81
C ARG A 188 -0.92 -21.97 20.52
N ARG A 189 -2.21 -21.64 20.68
CA ARG A 189 -3.09 -21.33 19.55
C ARG A 189 -2.78 -19.95 19.02
N VAL A 190 -2.40 -19.88 17.76
CA VAL A 190 -2.04 -18.65 17.08
C VAL A 190 -3.09 -18.30 16.03
N ILE A 191 -3.50 -17.05 15.97
CA ILE A 191 -4.28 -16.51 14.86
C ILE A 191 -3.43 -15.46 14.13
N LEU A 192 -3.33 -15.61 12.81
CA LEU A 192 -2.69 -14.66 11.91
C LEU A 192 -3.76 -13.98 11.04
N LEU A 193 -3.85 -12.64 11.12
CA LEU A 193 -4.75 -11.81 10.32
C LEU A 193 -3.97 -11.10 9.22
N GLU A 194 -4.42 -11.24 7.97
CA GLU A 194 -3.83 -10.57 6.80
C GLU A 194 -4.91 -9.87 5.98
N ALA A 195 -4.68 -8.60 5.65
CA ALA A 195 -5.64 -7.79 4.89
C ALA A 195 -5.74 -8.20 3.42
N ARG A 196 -4.68 -8.74 2.85
CA ARG A 196 -4.64 -9.19 1.44
C ARG A 196 -5.11 -10.63 1.30
N PRO A 197 -5.41 -11.07 0.06
CA PRO A 197 -5.82 -12.45 -0.21
C PRO A 197 -4.72 -13.49 0.02
N TRP A 198 -3.47 -13.07 0.15
CA TRP A 198 -2.30 -13.95 0.31
C TRP A 198 -1.29 -13.42 1.31
N LEU A 199 -0.51 -14.32 1.87
CA LEU A 199 0.63 -14.02 2.74
C LEU A 199 1.86 -13.63 1.92
N GLY A 200 2.84 -12.96 2.57
CA GLY A 200 4.13 -12.60 1.99
C GLY A 200 4.52 -11.13 2.18
N GLY A 201 3.52 -10.24 2.28
CA GLY A 201 3.77 -8.81 2.49
C GLY A 201 4.64 -8.20 1.38
N CYS A 202 5.68 -7.45 1.75
CA CYS A 202 6.57 -6.83 0.77
C CYS A 202 7.56 -7.82 0.12
N PHE A 203 7.77 -9.00 0.68
CA PHE A 203 8.63 -10.01 0.05
C PHE A 203 7.96 -10.67 -1.14
N ASP A 204 6.63 -10.74 -1.19
CA ASP A 204 5.86 -11.52 -2.14
C ASP A 204 6.16 -11.21 -3.62
N TYR A 205 6.57 -9.99 -3.93
CA TYR A 205 6.83 -9.54 -5.30
C TYR A 205 8.28 -9.07 -5.55
N ARG A 206 9.18 -9.11 -4.54
CA ARG A 206 10.56 -8.65 -4.68
C ARG A 206 11.48 -9.77 -5.15
N SER A 207 12.27 -9.47 -6.18
CA SER A 207 13.29 -10.37 -6.75
C SER A 207 14.67 -10.19 -6.13
N ALA A 208 14.86 -9.21 -5.26
CA ALA A 208 16.12 -9.01 -4.54
C ALA A 208 16.56 -10.29 -3.83
N PRO A 209 17.87 -10.58 -3.79
CA PRO A 209 18.38 -11.82 -3.19
C PRO A 209 18.20 -11.80 -1.66
N TYR A 210 17.83 -12.95 -1.12
CA TYR A 210 17.99 -13.28 0.29
C TYR A 210 19.43 -13.77 0.54
N GLU A 211 19.81 -14.11 1.76
CA GLU A 211 21.17 -14.52 2.12
C GLU A 211 21.71 -15.75 1.37
N ASP A 212 20.82 -16.67 1.05
CA ASP A 212 21.12 -17.88 0.30
C ASP A 212 21.13 -17.67 -1.23
N GLY A 213 21.01 -16.41 -1.66
CA GLY A 213 20.97 -16.00 -3.07
C GLY A 213 19.61 -16.22 -3.74
N ARG A 214 18.62 -16.86 -3.07
CA ARG A 214 17.27 -17.00 -3.60
C ARG A 214 16.50 -15.68 -3.51
N PRO A 215 15.59 -15.42 -4.45
CA PRO A 215 14.82 -14.18 -4.41
C PRO A 215 13.84 -14.16 -3.22
N LEU A 216 13.57 -12.95 -2.69
CA LEU A 216 12.70 -12.75 -1.52
C LEU A 216 11.31 -13.35 -1.68
N TYR A 217 10.75 -13.37 -2.90
CA TYR A 217 9.43 -13.98 -3.12
C TYR A 217 9.42 -15.49 -2.88
N GLU A 218 10.54 -16.19 -3.06
CA GLU A 218 10.65 -17.62 -2.71
C GLU A 218 10.66 -17.80 -1.20
N ARG A 219 11.40 -16.95 -0.49
CA ARG A 219 11.39 -16.93 0.98
C ARG A 219 9.99 -16.67 1.54
N ALA A 220 9.26 -15.72 0.94
CA ALA A 220 7.87 -15.46 1.32
C ALA A 220 6.97 -16.68 1.16
N ARG A 221 7.13 -17.46 0.09
CA ARG A 221 6.36 -18.68 -0.16
C ARG A 221 6.70 -19.79 0.82
N GLU A 222 7.99 -19.97 1.10
CA GLU A 222 8.46 -20.93 2.08
C GLU A 222 7.81 -20.64 3.45
N LEU A 223 7.91 -19.40 3.95
CA LEU A 223 7.26 -18.99 5.20
C LEU A 223 5.74 -19.19 5.17
N ALA A 224 5.09 -18.83 4.07
CA ALA A 224 3.64 -18.98 3.93
C ALA A 224 3.21 -20.45 3.94
N THR A 225 4.01 -21.37 3.37
CA THR A 225 3.78 -22.80 3.42
C THR A 225 3.94 -23.30 4.85
N GLN A 226 5.04 -22.99 5.52
CA GLN A 226 5.28 -23.38 6.91
C GLN A 226 4.13 -22.92 7.83
N VAL A 227 3.66 -21.66 7.69
CA VAL A 227 2.53 -21.12 8.48
C VAL A 227 1.26 -21.94 8.24
N ARG A 228 0.94 -22.29 6.98
CA ARG A 228 -0.28 -23.04 6.65
C ARG A 228 -0.24 -24.49 7.09
N GLU A 229 0.94 -25.11 7.10
CA GLU A 229 1.16 -26.49 7.51
C GLU A 229 1.28 -26.64 9.04
N THR A 230 1.42 -25.55 9.78
CA THR A 230 1.51 -25.56 11.25
C THR A 230 0.13 -25.68 11.87
N PRO A 231 -0.24 -26.80 12.53
CA PRO A 231 -1.63 -27.11 12.89
C PRO A 231 -2.27 -26.15 13.90
N ASN A 232 -1.48 -25.52 14.74
CA ASN A 232 -1.94 -24.57 15.78
C ASN A 232 -1.91 -23.11 15.32
N ILE A 233 -1.66 -22.85 14.03
CA ILE A 233 -1.82 -21.53 13.40
C ILE A 233 -3.08 -21.51 12.55
N ARG A 234 -4.00 -20.61 12.88
CA ARG A 234 -5.17 -20.31 12.04
C ARG A 234 -4.97 -19.00 11.30
N VAL A 235 -5.02 -19.05 9.97
CA VAL A 235 -4.84 -17.87 9.10
C VAL A 235 -6.17 -17.37 8.61
N PHE A 236 -6.39 -16.04 8.70
CA PHE A 236 -7.48 -15.34 8.04
C PHE A 236 -6.88 -14.35 7.05
N THR A 237 -7.10 -14.56 5.78
CA THR A 237 -6.78 -13.62 4.69
C THR A 237 -8.01 -12.79 4.32
N GLN A 238 -7.83 -11.71 3.55
CA GLN A 238 -8.87 -10.74 3.24
C GLN A 238 -9.57 -10.22 4.52
N ALA A 239 -8.81 -10.14 5.60
CA ALA A 239 -9.29 -9.83 6.94
C ALA A 239 -8.54 -8.60 7.53
N PRO A 240 -8.73 -7.39 6.98
CA PRO A 240 -8.15 -6.20 7.56
C PRO A 240 -8.62 -6.01 9.00
N VAL A 241 -7.66 -5.72 9.88
CA VAL A 241 -7.95 -5.34 11.26
C VAL A 241 -8.49 -3.91 11.25
N ILE A 242 -9.68 -3.73 11.81
CA ILE A 242 -10.38 -2.44 11.87
C ILE A 242 -10.29 -1.78 13.24
N GLY A 243 -9.85 -2.51 14.27
CA GLY A 243 -9.64 -1.96 15.61
C GLY A 243 -8.80 -2.85 16.50
N VAL A 244 -8.02 -2.20 17.35
CA VAL A 244 -7.29 -2.84 18.46
C VAL A 244 -7.60 -2.02 19.72
N TYR A 245 -8.12 -2.68 20.73
CA TYR A 245 -8.66 -2.04 21.94
C TYR A 245 -7.99 -2.60 23.19
N ASN A 246 -8.34 -2.04 24.33
CA ASN A 246 -7.82 -2.45 25.62
C ASN A 246 -7.92 -3.96 25.86
N ASN A 247 -6.93 -4.52 26.57
CA ASN A 247 -6.81 -5.96 26.85
C ASN A 247 -6.72 -6.80 25.58
N ASN A 248 -5.99 -6.31 24.58
CA ASN A 248 -5.75 -6.97 23.29
C ASN A 248 -7.04 -7.52 22.68
N LEU A 249 -8.09 -6.70 22.66
CA LEU A 249 -9.29 -6.97 21.87
C LEU A 249 -9.04 -6.53 20.45
N ILE A 250 -9.02 -7.45 19.52
CA ILE A 250 -8.78 -7.22 18.10
C ILE A 250 -10.09 -7.46 17.34
N THR A 251 -10.43 -6.54 16.44
CA THR A 251 -11.56 -6.69 15.53
C THR A 251 -11.09 -6.62 14.08
N ALA A 252 -11.61 -7.52 13.26
CA ALA A 252 -11.33 -7.56 11.84
C ALA A 252 -12.62 -7.79 11.04
N PHE A 253 -12.58 -7.41 9.78
CA PHE A 253 -13.69 -7.59 8.86
C PHE A 253 -13.22 -8.40 7.67
N GLN A 254 -13.71 -9.63 7.53
CA GLN A 254 -13.28 -10.53 6.47
C GLN A 254 -14.22 -10.52 5.29
N THR A 255 -13.72 -10.36 4.08
CA THR A 255 -14.47 -10.58 2.85
C THR A 255 -14.31 -12.03 2.40
N GLY A 256 -15.43 -12.71 2.16
CA GLY A 256 -15.45 -14.09 1.68
C GLY A 256 -15.11 -14.22 0.20
N GLY A 257 -14.51 -15.33 -0.17
CA GLY A 257 -14.31 -15.74 -1.56
C GLY A 257 -15.53 -16.49 -2.12
N PRO A 258 -15.49 -16.84 -3.41
CA PRO A 258 -16.62 -17.51 -4.08
C PRO A 258 -17.03 -18.88 -3.48
N GLN A 259 -16.12 -19.52 -2.74
CA GLN A 259 -16.34 -20.82 -2.12
C GLN A 259 -16.68 -20.72 -0.62
N ASP A 260 -16.66 -19.52 -0.05
CA ASP A 260 -16.95 -19.31 1.35
C ASP A 260 -18.48 -19.35 1.62
N SER A 261 -18.86 -19.79 2.81
CA SER A 261 -20.26 -19.82 3.25
C SER A 261 -20.80 -18.45 3.66
N PHE A 262 -19.97 -17.41 3.65
CA PHE A 262 -20.29 -16.04 4.01
C PHE A 262 -19.82 -15.08 2.91
N THR A 263 -20.47 -13.93 2.82
CA THR A 263 -20.05 -12.81 1.96
C THR A 263 -19.09 -11.90 2.72
N GLU A 264 -19.45 -11.57 3.94
CA GLU A 264 -18.65 -10.74 4.84
C GLU A 264 -18.82 -11.27 6.26
N ARG A 265 -17.73 -11.15 7.04
CA ARG A 265 -17.66 -11.69 8.39
C ARG A 265 -16.97 -10.72 9.33
N TYR A 266 -17.60 -10.48 10.47
CA TYR A 266 -16.97 -9.78 11.57
C TYR A 266 -16.23 -10.77 12.46
N ILE A 267 -14.96 -10.47 12.76
CA ILE A 267 -14.10 -11.31 13.58
C ILE A 267 -13.72 -10.53 14.83
N GLN A 268 -13.96 -11.10 16.00
CA GLN A 268 -13.56 -10.54 17.27
C GLN A 268 -12.67 -11.53 18.03
N ILE A 269 -11.45 -11.11 18.33
CA ILE A 269 -10.44 -11.94 19.00
C ILE A 269 -9.98 -11.24 20.27
N ARG A 270 -9.80 -12.02 21.31
CA ARG A 270 -9.09 -11.56 22.52
C ARG A 270 -7.92 -12.52 22.76
N ALA A 271 -6.69 -11.98 22.86
CA ALA A 271 -5.47 -12.76 23.03
C ALA A 271 -4.65 -12.23 24.19
N ALA A 272 -3.90 -13.10 24.87
CA ALA A 272 -2.97 -12.70 25.93
C ALA A 272 -1.75 -11.98 25.32
N GLY A 273 -1.19 -12.53 24.23
CA GLY A 273 -0.11 -11.92 23.46
C GLY A 273 -0.58 -11.40 22.11
N LEU A 274 -0.13 -10.22 21.73
CA LEU A 274 -0.45 -9.58 20.45
C LEU A 274 0.84 -9.12 19.75
N VAL A 275 1.03 -9.53 18.50
CA VAL A 275 2.09 -9.01 17.65
C VAL A 275 1.50 -8.14 16.54
N VAL A 276 1.95 -6.89 16.46
CA VAL A 276 1.59 -5.96 15.37
C VAL A 276 2.74 -5.89 14.37
N ALA A 277 2.54 -6.45 13.19
CA ALA A 277 3.52 -6.55 12.10
C ALA A 277 2.97 -5.97 10.79
N THR A 278 2.26 -4.84 10.87
CA THR A 278 1.54 -4.17 9.78
C THR A 278 2.45 -3.53 8.74
N GLY A 279 3.75 -3.46 8.99
CA GLY A 279 4.74 -2.96 8.04
C GLY A 279 4.71 -1.44 7.85
N CYS A 280 4.95 -1.01 6.61
CA CYS A 280 5.01 0.39 6.22
C CYS A 280 4.20 0.65 4.95
N ILE A 281 3.71 1.87 4.81
CA ILE A 281 3.27 2.49 3.56
C ILE A 281 4.36 3.41 3.03
N GLU A 282 4.30 3.72 1.75
CA GLU A 282 5.23 4.67 1.15
C GLU A 282 4.78 6.11 1.44
N ARG A 283 5.75 6.96 1.76
CA ARG A 283 5.54 8.37 1.93
C ARG A 283 5.55 9.06 0.56
N PRO A 284 4.49 9.79 0.19
CA PRO A 284 4.46 10.51 -1.07
C PRO A 284 5.53 11.60 -1.11
N LEU A 285 6.13 11.79 -2.29
CA LEU A 285 6.95 12.96 -2.59
C LEU A 285 6.04 14.12 -2.99
N LEU A 286 6.26 15.30 -2.41
CA LEU A 286 5.44 16.49 -2.66
C LEU A 286 6.11 17.39 -3.69
N PHE A 287 5.44 17.59 -4.82
CA PHE A 287 5.84 18.46 -5.92
C PHE A 287 4.60 18.89 -6.70
N ASP A 288 4.72 19.85 -7.60
CA ASP A 288 3.59 20.36 -8.36
C ASP A 288 3.00 19.28 -9.27
N ASN A 289 1.66 19.20 -9.29
CA ASN A 289 0.90 18.22 -10.08
C ASN A 289 1.17 16.74 -9.74
N ASN A 290 1.68 16.43 -8.55
CA ASN A 290 2.01 15.06 -8.12
C ASN A 290 0.82 14.10 -8.08
N GLU A 291 -0.39 14.60 -8.19
CA GLU A 291 -1.64 13.83 -8.20
C GLU A 291 -2.07 13.37 -9.59
N ARG A 292 -1.39 13.79 -10.65
CA ARG A 292 -1.79 13.46 -12.03
C ARG A 292 -1.67 11.96 -12.32
N PRO A 293 -2.60 11.40 -13.13
CA PRO A 293 -2.46 10.03 -13.60
C PRO A 293 -1.13 9.83 -14.33
N GLY A 294 -0.44 8.75 -14.00
CA GLY A 294 0.94 8.49 -14.44
C GLY A 294 1.98 8.81 -13.37
N VAL A 295 1.61 9.54 -12.29
CA VAL A 295 2.42 9.58 -11.07
C VAL A 295 1.97 8.45 -10.16
N MET A 296 2.90 7.61 -9.71
CA MET A 296 2.60 6.50 -8.80
C MET A 296 3.76 6.19 -7.86
N GLN A 297 3.47 5.49 -6.79
CA GLN A 297 4.47 5.03 -5.83
C GLN A 297 5.28 3.85 -6.36
N VAL A 298 6.48 3.66 -5.82
CA VAL A 298 7.41 2.56 -6.17
C VAL A 298 6.74 1.21 -6.00
N GLY A 299 6.11 0.94 -4.85
CA GLY A 299 5.42 -0.32 -4.61
C GLY A 299 4.17 -0.51 -5.47
N CYS A 300 3.54 0.56 -5.93
CA CYS A 300 2.47 0.48 -6.92
C CYS A 300 3.00 -0.08 -8.24
N ALA A 301 4.04 0.55 -8.79
CA ALA A 301 4.65 0.14 -10.05
C ALA A 301 5.20 -1.29 -9.98
N HIS A 302 5.86 -1.62 -8.88
CA HIS A 302 6.47 -2.94 -8.67
C HIS A 302 5.41 -4.05 -8.55
N ARG A 303 4.36 -3.85 -7.71
CA ARG A 303 3.23 -4.80 -7.62
C ARG A 303 2.47 -4.93 -8.93
N LEU A 304 2.25 -3.82 -9.64
CA LEU A 304 1.56 -3.85 -10.93
C LEU A 304 2.28 -4.78 -11.91
N ALA A 305 3.61 -4.70 -11.99
CA ALA A 305 4.41 -5.54 -12.87
C ALA A 305 4.51 -6.98 -12.34
N ARG A 306 4.94 -7.17 -11.11
CA ARG A 306 5.28 -8.48 -10.58
C ARG A 306 4.07 -9.31 -10.16
N THR A 307 3.02 -8.69 -9.61
CA THR A 307 1.83 -9.39 -9.13
C THR A 307 0.77 -9.56 -10.22
N TYR A 308 0.63 -8.53 -11.08
CA TYR A 308 -0.45 -8.49 -12.09
C TYR A 308 0.07 -8.58 -13.53
N GLY A 309 1.38 -8.60 -13.74
CA GLY A 309 1.99 -8.70 -15.06
C GLY A 309 1.77 -7.46 -15.95
N LEU A 310 1.57 -6.28 -15.35
CA LEU A 310 1.27 -5.05 -16.07
C LEU A 310 2.40 -4.03 -15.87
N LEU A 311 3.11 -3.67 -16.91
CA LEU A 311 4.07 -2.57 -16.82
C LEU A 311 3.32 -1.25 -16.53
N PRO A 312 3.86 -0.37 -15.65
CA PRO A 312 3.20 0.86 -15.24
C PRO A 312 3.07 1.88 -16.38
N GLY A 313 3.95 1.81 -17.35
CA GLY A 313 4.01 2.67 -18.52
C GLY A 313 4.96 2.11 -19.56
N THR A 314 5.37 2.95 -20.49
CA THR A 314 6.35 2.61 -21.55
C THR A 314 7.72 3.24 -21.28
N GLN A 315 7.74 4.44 -20.70
CA GLN A 315 8.95 5.20 -20.40
C GLN A 315 8.81 5.89 -19.03
N ALA A 316 9.67 5.50 -18.09
CA ALA A 316 9.62 5.94 -16.72
C ALA A 316 10.73 6.93 -16.35
N VAL A 317 10.40 7.81 -15.42
CA VAL A 317 11.35 8.54 -14.58
C VAL A 317 11.13 8.08 -13.13
N PHE A 318 12.20 7.90 -12.37
CA PHE A 318 12.14 7.65 -10.95
C PHE A 318 12.58 8.87 -10.16
N SER A 319 11.89 9.18 -9.06
CA SER A 319 12.31 10.17 -8.06
C SER A 319 12.13 9.57 -6.68
N VAL A 320 13.22 9.10 -6.08
CA VAL A 320 13.17 8.25 -4.88
C VAL A 320 14.07 8.77 -3.76
N GLY A 321 13.85 8.27 -2.55
CA GLY A 321 14.63 8.63 -1.37
C GLY A 321 15.03 7.42 -0.52
N HIS A 322 15.07 6.22 -1.12
CA HIS A 322 15.41 4.97 -0.41
C HIS A 322 15.81 3.87 -1.39
N ASP A 323 16.53 2.87 -0.89
CA ASP A 323 17.09 1.78 -1.71
C ASP A 323 16.05 0.88 -2.38
N LEU A 324 14.86 0.71 -1.79
CA LEU A 324 13.77 -0.03 -2.45
C LEU A 324 13.34 0.62 -3.77
N GLY A 325 13.51 1.94 -3.92
CA GLY A 325 13.28 2.64 -5.18
C GLY A 325 14.31 2.29 -6.25
N LEU A 326 15.59 2.18 -5.85
CA LEU A 326 16.68 1.76 -6.74
C LEU A 326 16.51 0.29 -7.16
N GLU A 327 16.19 -0.59 -6.20
CA GLU A 327 15.89 -2.00 -6.45
C GLU A 327 14.74 -2.16 -7.46
N ALA A 328 13.63 -1.43 -7.25
CA ALA A 328 12.49 -1.49 -8.15
C ALA A 328 12.81 -0.96 -9.56
N ALA A 329 13.68 0.06 -9.68
CA ALA A 329 14.11 0.57 -10.97
C ALA A 329 14.90 -0.49 -11.75
N ILE A 330 15.82 -1.18 -11.10
CA ILE A 330 16.58 -2.29 -11.69
C ILE A 330 15.64 -3.40 -12.15
N ASP A 331 14.75 -3.82 -11.27
CA ASP A 331 13.83 -4.92 -11.51
C ASP A 331 12.84 -4.63 -12.65
N LEU A 332 12.25 -3.43 -12.65
CA LEU A 332 11.32 -3.01 -13.70
C LEU A 332 12.02 -2.80 -15.07
N PHE A 333 13.28 -2.35 -15.05
CA PHE A 333 14.09 -2.30 -16.29
C PHE A 333 14.30 -3.69 -16.88
N ASP A 334 14.65 -4.67 -16.05
CA ASP A 334 14.83 -6.06 -16.48
C ASP A 334 13.53 -6.69 -16.98
N LEU A 335 12.38 -6.21 -16.53
CA LEU A 335 11.06 -6.58 -17.03
C LEU A 335 10.65 -5.83 -18.32
N GLY A 336 11.51 -4.94 -18.83
CA GLY A 336 11.31 -4.26 -20.12
C GLY A 336 10.75 -2.84 -20.04
N LEU A 337 10.65 -2.24 -18.85
CA LEU A 337 10.30 -0.83 -18.71
C LEU A 337 11.50 0.04 -19.14
N LYS A 338 11.30 0.96 -20.08
CA LYS A 338 12.34 1.95 -20.42
C LYS A 338 12.45 2.98 -19.30
N ILE A 339 13.66 3.25 -18.85
CA ILE A 339 13.93 4.22 -17.78
C ILE A 339 14.80 5.34 -18.31
N SER A 340 14.27 6.56 -18.30
CA SER A 340 15.01 7.77 -18.74
C SER A 340 16.08 8.17 -17.72
N CYS A 341 15.71 8.17 -16.43
CA CYS A 341 16.65 8.38 -15.33
C CYS A 341 16.07 7.92 -14.00
N VAL A 342 16.96 7.71 -13.03
CA VAL A 342 16.66 7.51 -11.62
C VAL A 342 17.26 8.67 -10.85
N ALA A 343 16.43 9.53 -10.26
CA ALA A 343 16.81 10.61 -9.37
C ALA A 343 16.68 10.13 -7.92
N ASP A 344 17.70 10.29 -7.13
CA ASP A 344 17.70 10.02 -5.69
C ASP A 344 17.90 11.34 -4.94
N ILE A 345 16.97 11.65 -4.05
CA ILE A 345 17.02 12.88 -3.25
C ILE A 345 18.18 12.90 -2.24
N ARG A 346 18.69 11.72 -1.89
CA ARG A 346 19.82 11.58 -0.99
C ARG A 346 21.12 11.97 -1.66
N GLU A 347 21.94 12.71 -0.95
CA GLU A 347 23.28 13.08 -1.41
C GLU A 347 24.32 11.98 -1.14
N ASP A 348 24.01 11.05 -0.22
CA ASP A 348 24.86 9.92 0.15
C ASP A 348 24.04 8.73 0.72
N GLY A 349 24.71 7.62 1.01
CA GLY A 349 24.15 6.48 1.73
C GLY A 349 23.34 5.51 0.90
N GLN A 350 23.40 5.58 -0.43
CA GLN A 350 22.83 4.57 -1.32
C GLN A 350 23.63 3.25 -1.23
N ASN A 351 22.93 2.13 -1.39
CA ASN A 351 23.59 0.83 -1.44
C ASN A 351 24.50 0.73 -2.68
N PRO A 352 25.83 0.47 -2.52
CA PRO A 352 26.78 0.41 -3.63
C PRO A 352 26.44 -0.66 -4.68
N GLU A 353 25.87 -1.79 -4.28
CA GLU A 353 25.48 -2.87 -5.20
C GLU A 353 24.33 -2.42 -6.11
N LEU A 354 23.37 -1.67 -5.60
CA LEU A 354 22.29 -1.11 -6.39
C LEU A 354 22.79 -0.04 -7.37
N LEU A 355 23.75 0.81 -6.96
CA LEU A 355 24.37 1.76 -7.86
C LEU A 355 25.14 1.07 -8.98
N LEU A 356 25.86 -0.02 -8.67
CA LEU A 356 26.51 -0.85 -9.67
C LEU A 356 25.48 -1.48 -10.63
N GLY A 357 24.38 -2.00 -10.10
CA GLY A 357 23.29 -2.58 -10.90
C GLY A 357 22.65 -1.58 -11.88
N LEU A 358 22.47 -0.32 -11.48
CA LEU A 358 22.03 0.77 -12.39
C LEU A 358 23.05 1.06 -13.48
N LYS A 359 24.34 1.13 -13.11
CA LYS A 359 25.45 1.40 -14.03
C LYS A 359 25.61 0.29 -15.09
N GLU A 360 25.52 -0.97 -14.71
CA GLU A 360 25.59 -2.13 -15.63
C GLU A 360 24.48 -2.08 -16.68
N ARG A 361 23.30 -1.62 -16.30
CA ARG A 361 22.13 -1.43 -17.19
C ARG A 361 22.15 -0.12 -17.97
N LYS A 362 23.19 0.69 -17.76
CA LYS A 362 23.36 2.03 -18.36
C LYS A 362 22.14 2.95 -18.05
N ILE A 363 21.53 2.79 -16.90
CA ILE A 363 20.48 3.66 -16.41
C ILE A 363 21.14 4.94 -15.88
N SER A 364 20.66 6.11 -16.35
CA SER A 364 21.14 7.40 -15.86
C SER A 364 20.76 7.58 -14.39
N PHE A 365 21.75 7.82 -13.52
CA PHE A 365 21.54 8.09 -12.09
C PHE A 365 21.86 9.53 -11.77
N LEU A 366 20.95 10.21 -11.07
CA LEU A 366 21.06 11.61 -10.65
C LEU A 366 21.01 11.69 -9.12
N GLN A 367 22.16 11.83 -8.50
CA GLN A 367 22.29 11.90 -7.03
C GLN A 367 22.05 13.32 -6.54
N GLY A 368 21.27 13.50 -5.47
CA GLY A 368 20.87 14.81 -4.95
C GLY A 368 19.83 15.51 -5.85
N TRP A 369 19.00 14.76 -6.58
CA TRP A 369 17.97 15.29 -7.46
C TRP A 369 16.57 14.83 -7.03
N VAL A 370 15.57 15.69 -7.30
CA VAL A 370 14.18 15.45 -6.93
C VAL A 370 13.22 15.96 -8.02
N ALA A 371 12.07 15.32 -8.14
CA ALA A 371 10.99 15.79 -9.01
C ALA A 371 10.37 17.08 -8.44
N THR A 372 10.15 18.08 -9.32
CA THR A 372 9.56 19.38 -8.97
C THR A 372 8.20 19.62 -9.59
N ASP A 373 7.94 19.04 -10.76
CA ASP A 373 6.68 19.20 -11.47
C ASP A 373 6.49 18.09 -12.51
N VAL A 374 5.26 17.89 -12.97
CA VAL A 374 4.92 17.06 -14.13
C VAL A 374 3.96 17.76 -15.08
N GLU A 375 4.23 17.64 -16.37
CA GLU A 375 3.35 18.12 -17.41
C GLU A 375 2.47 16.99 -17.98
N GLY A 376 1.23 17.31 -18.29
CA GLY A 376 0.31 16.38 -18.96
C GLY A 376 -1.14 16.78 -18.74
N GLY A 377 -2.04 16.03 -19.36
CA GLY A 377 -3.49 16.21 -19.22
C GLY A 377 -4.13 15.03 -18.49
N LYS A 378 -4.61 14.04 -19.25
CA LYS A 378 -5.18 12.78 -18.72
C LYS A 378 -4.12 11.83 -18.16
N SER A 379 -2.88 12.00 -18.56
CA SER A 379 -1.69 11.33 -18.10
C SER A 379 -0.51 12.28 -18.24
N ILE A 380 0.56 12.02 -17.53
CA ILE A 380 1.80 12.78 -17.68
C ILE A 380 2.47 12.49 -19.03
N ARG A 381 3.28 13.43 -19.49
CA ARG A 381 4.10 13.32 -20.70
C ARG A 381 5.54 13.76 -20.46
N LYS A 382 5.78 14.49 -19.38
CA LYS A 382 7.09 15.01 -19.02
C LYS A 382 7.21 15.15 -17.51
N ALA A 383 8.38 14.90 -16.97
CA ALA A 383 8.74 15.17 -15.59
C ALA A 383 9.88 16.20 -15.56
N HIS A 384 9.76 17.15 -14.63
CA HIS A 384 10.79 18.14 -14.31
C HIS A 384 11.48 17.75 -13.03
N LEU A 385 12.80 17.75 -13.06
CA LEU A 385 13.66 17.45 -11.93
C LEU A 385 14.60 18.60 -11.66
N SER A 386 14.95 18.82 -10.41
CA SER A 386 16.04 19.73 -10.04
C SER A 386 16.97 19.09 -9.03
N THR A 387 18.15 19.66 -8.86
CA THR A 387 18.99 19.43 -7.68
C THR A 387 18.25 19.86 -6.42
N VAL A 388 18.55 19.25 -5.28
CA VAL A 388 17.91 19.57 -3.98
C VAL A 388 18.05 21.05 -3.61
N ASP A 389 19.14 21.71 -4.02
CA ASP A 389 19.36 23.15 -3.84
C ASP A 389 18.63 24.03 -4.88
N GLY A 390 17.96 23.43 -5.86
CA GLY A 390 17.19 24.13 -6.90
C GLY A 390 18.04 24.82 -7.98
N THR A 391 19.35 24.66 -7.97
CA THR A 391 20.27 25.44 -8.86
C THR A 391 20.28 24.93 -10.30
N ILE A 392 20.07 23.64 -10.51
CA ILE A 392 20.10 23.00 -11.83
C ILE A 392 18.80 22.24 -12.04
N SER A 393 18.19 22.39 -13.21
CA SER A 393 16.97 21.67 -13.59
C SER A 393 17.14 20.93 -14.91
N LYS A 394 16.40 19.82 -15.06
CA LYS A 394 16.29 19.01 -16.29
C LYS A 394 14.87 18.51 -16.46
N SER A 395 14.50 18.30 -17.71
CA SER A 395 13.21 17.72 -18.06
C SER A 395 13.39 16.42 -18.84
N PHE A 396 12.51 15.46 -18.59
CA PHE A 396 12.54 14.15 -19.22
C PHE A 396 11.16 13.78 -19.74
N ASP A 397 11.08 13.34 -20.99
CA ASP A 397 9.86 12.77 -21.53
C ASP A 397 9.60 11.42 -20.86
N CYS A 398 8.35 11.22 -20.38
CA CYS A 398 7.91 10.00 -19.74
C CYS A 398 6.39 9.91 -19.73
N ASP A 399 5.86 8.69 -19.66
CA ASP A 399 4.42 8.44 -19.44
C ASP A 399 4.12 7.96 -18.01
N VAL A 400 5.17 7.71 -17.22
CA VAL A 400 5.06 7.40 -15.80
C VAL A 400 6.22 8.01 -14.99
N LEU A 401 5.88 8.65 -13.86
CA LEU A 401 6.82 9.07 -12.82
C LEU A 401 6.60 8.20 -11.58
N ILE A 402 7.64 7.46 -11.19
CA ILE A 402 7.60 6.57 -10.04
C ILE A 402 8.30 7.30 -8.89
N ALA A 403 7.52 7.73 -7.88
CA ALA A 403 7.99 8.65 -6.85
C ALA A 403 7.73 8.13 -5.43
N SER A 404 8.74 8.24 -4.56
CA SER A 404 8.62 7.88 -3.14
C SER A 404 9.65 8.61 -2.29
N ALA A 405 9.19 9.31 -1.24
CA ALA A 405 10.04 10.03 -0.29
C ALA A 405 10.54 9.14 0.87
N GLY A 406 10.26 7.84 0.84
CA GLY A 406 10.63 6.91 1.90
C GLY A 406 9.45 6.11 2.42
N LEU A 407 9.59 5.56 3.61
CA LEU A 407 8.62 4.67 4.24
C LEU A 407 8.10 5.27 5.54
N THR A 408 6.85 4.98 5.86
CA THR A 408 6.20 5.36 7.12
C THR A 408 5.56 4.13 7.75
N PRO A 409 5.91 3.78 9.00
CA PRO A 409 5.30 2.69 9.74
C PRO A 409 3.79 2.85 9.89
N VAL A 410 3.04 1.76 9.72
CA VAL A 410 1.57 1.74 9.94
C VAL A 410 1.30 1.53 11.43
N THR A 411 1.40 2.60 12.21
CA THR A 411 1.29 2.58 13.67
C THR A 411 -0.15 2.65 14.19
N GLY A 412 -1.13 2.79 13.31
CA GLY A 412 -2.55 2.93 13.66
C GLY A 412 -3.06 1.94 14.69
N PRO A 413 -2.86 0.61 14.54
CA PRO A 413 -3.29 -0.37 15.52
C PRO A 413 -2.68 -0.18 16.92
N VAL A 414 -1.44 0.29 17.00
CA VAL A 414 -0.75 0.56 18.27
C VAL A 414 -1.30 1.83 18.93
N THR A 415 -1.44 2.91 18.16
CA THR A 415 -1.90 4.20 18.71
C THR A 415 -3.39 4.18 19.11
N VAL A 416 -4.24 3.45 18.37
CA VAL A 416 -5.64 3.22 18.75
C VAL A 416 -5.73 2.47 20.08
N ALA A 417 -4.83 1.52 20.32
CA ALA A 417 -4.70 0.80 21.59
C ALA A 417 -3.97 1.61 22.68
N GLN A 418 -3.74 2.92 22.47
CA GLN A 418 -3.07 3.85 23.39
C GLN A 418 -1.56 3.64 23.54
N GLY A 419 -0.92 2.93 22.64
CA GLY A 419 0.54 2.94 22.54
C GLY A 419 1.06 4.29 22.06
N LYS A 420 2.35 4.56 22.27
CA LYS A 420 2.96 5.86 21.95
C LYS A 420 3.95 5.75 20.82
N THR A 421 4.07 6.83 20.09
CA THR A 421 5.05 7.01 19.02
C THR A 421 5.84 8.29 19.24
N ALA A 422 7.10 8.30 18.81
CA ALA A 422 7.92 9.50 18.76
C ALA A 422 8.61 9.63 17.40
N TYR A 423 8.86 10.86 17.00
CA TYR A 423 9.61 11.12 15.78
C TYR A 423 11.08 10.75 15.97
N ASP A 424 11.57 9.88 15.10
CA ASP A 424 12.96 9.46 15.06
C ASP A 424 13.69 10.18 13.93
N HIS A 425 14.71 10.95 14.29
CA HIS A 425 15.47 11.78 13.33
C HIS A 425 16.36 10.97 12.40
N HIS A 426 16.72 9.75 12.77
CA HIS A 426 17.55 8.87 11.93
C HIS A 426 16.71 8.28 10.80
N THR A 427 15.56 7.73 11.12
CA THR A 427 14.65 7.13 10.12
C THR A 427 13.75 8.16 9.43
N GLY A 428 13.65 9.37 9.97
CA GLY A 428 12.79 10.43 9.43
C GLY A 428 11.29 10.13 9.52
N CYS A 429 10.87 9.27 10.46
CA CYS A 429 9.47 8.90 10.64
C CYS A 429 9.11 8.68 12.12
N PHE A 430 7.83 8.49 12.41
CA PHE A 430 7.36 8.15 13.74
C PHE A 430 7.52 6.64 13.99
N LEU A 431 8.30 6.29 15.02
CA LEU A 431 8.46 4.91 15.49
C LEU A 431 7.66 4.69 16.78
N VAL A 432 7.24 3.46 17.02
CA VAL A 432 6.60 3.07 18.29
C VAL A 432 7.63 3.08 19.39
N THR A 433 7.33 3.78 20.49
CA THR A 433 8.20 3.91 21.68
C THR A 433 7.65 3.16 22.86
N GLU A 434 6.32 3.06 23.00
CA GLU A 434 5.67 2.33 24.08
C GLU A 434 4.48 1.53 23.51
N THR A 435 4.34 0.30 23.94
CA THR A 435 3.19 -0.56 23.64
C THR A 435 2.38 -0.86 24.89
N PRO A 436 1.06 -1.06 24.80
CA PRO A 436 0.26 -1.62 25.87
C PRO A 436 0.78 -3.00 26.32
N LYS A 437 0.45 -3.40 27.54
CA LYS A 437 0.81 -4.71 28.07
C LYS A 437 0.34 -5.84 27.14
N GLY A 438 1.23 -6.78 26.86
CA GLY A 438 0.96 -7.92 26.00
C GLY A 438 0.97 -7.60 24.50
N MET A 439 1.38 -6.39 24.11
CA MET A 439 1.52 -6.00 22.70
C MET A 439 2.99 -5.81 22.33
N HIS A 440 3.41 -6.39 21.21
CA HIS A 440 4.75 -6.29 20.66
C HIS A 440 4.69 -5.86 19.20
N VAL A 441 5.72 -5.15 18.73
CA VAL A 441 5.82 -4.69 17.34
C VAL A 441 6.97 -5.37 16.61
N ALA A 442 6.80 -5.65 15.32
CA ALA A 442 7.81 -6.36 14.55
C ALA A 442 7.91 -5.88 13.09
N GLY A 443 9.04 -6.18 12.46
CA GLY A 443 9.29 -5.95 11.06
C GLY A 443 9.51 -4.48 10.73
N ARG A 444 9.03 -4.07 9.57
CA ARG A 444 9.25 -2.71 9.05
C ARG A 444 8.67 -1.60 9.93
N MET A 445 7.70 -1.92 10.79
CA MET A 445 7.20 -0.98 11.80
C MET A 445 8.28 -0.46 12.76
N THR A 446 9.37 -1.20 12.95
CA THR A 446 10.50 -0.82 13.80
C THR A 446 11.57 -0.02 13.06
N GLY A 447 11.30 0.42 11.82
CA GLY A 447 12.25 1.13 10.96
C GLY A 447 13.27 0.21 10.26
N ARG A 448 13.22 -1.10 10.47
CA ARG A 448 14.17 -2.08 9.90
C ARG A 448 13.65 -2.55 8.55
N ASN A 449 14.45 -2.42 7.48
CA ASN A 449 14.09 -2.84 6.13
C ASN A 449 14.94 -4.00 5.59
N HIS A 450 16.06 -4.30 6.25
CA HIS A 450 16.89 -5.45 5.88
C HIS A 450 16.12 -6.77 6.11
N PRO A 451 16.08 -7.70 5.14
CA PRO A 451 15.23 -8.89 5.18
C PRO A 451 15.40 -9.73 6.47
N ARG A 452 16.64 -10.01 6.88
CA ARG A 452 16.90 -10.77 8.12
C ARG A 452 16.46 -10.05 9.38
N SER A 453 16.67 -8.73 9.44
CA SER A 453 16.23 -7.93 10.59
C SER A 453 14.71 -7.95 10.73
N ILE A 454 13.99 -7.98 9.60
CA ILE A 454 12.53 -8.12 9.55
C ILE A 454 12.12 -9.46 10.17
N GLU A 455 12.71 -10.58 9.75
CA GLU A 455 12.38 -11.92 10.26
C GLU A 455 12.79 -12.08 11.73
N ALA A 456 14.01 -11.66 12.09
CA ALA A 456 14.51 -11.77 13.46
C ALA A 456 13.66 -10.96 14.46
N SER A 457 13.21 -9.74 14.07
CA SER A 457 12.29 -8.97 14.89
C SER A 457 10.93 -9.63 15.04
N GLY A 458 10.46 -10.34 14.01
CA GLY A 458 9.25 -11.16 14.06
C GLY A 458 9.38 -12.30 15.07
N ARG A 459 10.48 -13.06 14.99
CA ARG A 459 10.76 -14.14 15.95
C ARG A 459 10.77 -13.64 17.38
N LEU A 460 11.50 -12.56 17.64
CA LEU A 460 11.56 -11.95 18.96
C LEU A 460 10.17 -11.59 19.49
N ALA A 461 9.38 -10.87 18.70
CA ALA A 461 8.03 -10.46 19.10
C ALA A 461 7.09 -11.66 19.32
N GLY A 462 7.22 -12.73 18.55
CA GLY A 462 6.47 -13.98 18.74
C GLY A 462 6.80 -14.66 20.07
N LEU A 463 8.08 -14.74 20.44
CA LEU A 463 8.54 -15.28 21.72
C LEU A 463 8.07 -14.43 22.90
N GLN A 464 8.15 -13.11 22.80
CA GLN A 464 7.66 -12.17 23.81
C GLN A 464 6.14 -12.32 24.01
N ALA A 465 5.36 -12.44 22.92
CA ALA A 465 3.91 -12.66 23.00
C ALA A 465 3.55 -13.99 23.68
N VAL A 466 4.38 -15.02 23.54
CA VAL A 466 4.22 -16.30 24.28
C VAL A 466 4.54 -16.14 25.76
N ALA A 467 5.54 -15.34 26.12
CA ALA A 467 5.85 -15.06 27.51
C ALA A 467 4.66 -14.38 28.23
N ASP A 468 3.92 -13.50 27.53
CA ASP A 468 2.67 -12.91 28.07
C ASP A 468 1.56 -13.95 28.32
N CYS A 469 1.64 -15.12 27.70
CA CYS A 469 0.76 -16.25 28.01
C CYS A 469 1.19 -17.05 29.25
N GLY A 470 2.18 -16.56 29.99
CA GLY A 470 2.66 -17.18 31.21
C GLY A 470 3.66 -18.34 31.02
N LEU A 471 4.30 -18.42 29.86
CA LEU A 471 5.37 -19.39 29.58
C LEU A 471 6.74 -18.74 29.80
N ASP A 472 7.64 -19.45 30.48
CA ASP A 472 9.03 -19.01 30.59
C ASP A 472 9.75 -19.17 29.23
N ARG A 473 10.16 -18.07 28.65
CA ARG A 473 10.91 -17.95 27.41
C ARG A 473 12.11 -17.01 27.54
N ALA A 474 12.55 -16.73 28.75
CA ALA A 474 13.60 -15.74 28.98
C ALA A 474 14.89 -16.04 28.20
N ALA A 475 15.33 -17.32 28.17
CA ALA A 475 16.51 -17.74 27.41
C ALA A 475 16.36 -17.59 25.91
N ASP A 476 15.19 -17.94 25.38
CA ASP A 476 14.90 -17.83 23.93
C ASP A 476 14.82 -16.35 23.51
N ILE A 477 14.21 -15.50 24.35
CA ILE A 477 14.12 -14.06 24.14
C ILE A 477 15.52 -13.44 24.14
N ASP A 478 16.36 -13.73 25.14
CA ASP A 478 17.74 -13.22 25.19
C ASP A 478 18.55 -13.62 23.96
N ALA A 479 18.42 -14.86 23.50
CA ALA A 479 19.08 -15.33 22.28
C ALA A 479 18.57 -14.61 21.04
N ALA A 480 17.26 -14.35 20.93
CA ALA A 480 16.66 -13.62 19.82
C ALA A 480 17.04 -12.14 19.82
N GLU A 481 17.13 -11.50 20.99
CA GLU A 481 17.60 -10.13 21.14
C GLU A 481 19.07 -9.98 20.71
N LYS A 482 19.95 -10.88 21.13
CA LYS A 482 21.34 -10.92 20.69
C LYS A 482 21.45 -11.10 19.17
N THR A 483 20.65 -11.99 18.61
CA THR A 483 20.60 -12.20 17.15
C THR A 483 20.18 -10.92 16.44
N LEU A 484 19.12 -10.28 16.90
CA LEU A 484 18.61 -9.03 16.28
C LEU A 484 19.61 -7.88 16.42
N ALA A 485 20.36 -7.81 17.53
CA ALA A 485 21.37 -6.79 17.76
C ALA A 485 22.58 -6.89 16.82
N MET A 486 22.88 -8.09 16.31
CA MET A 486 23.95 -8.32 15.33
C MET A 486 23.53 -7.98 13.88
N LEU A 487 22.25 -7.79 13.62
CA LEU A 487 21.72 -7.50 12.30
C LEU A 487 21.56 -5.98 12.07
N PRO A 488 21.47 -5.54 10.80
CA PRO A 488 21.27 -4.13 10.48
C PRO A 488 20.11 -3.51 11.26
N GLY A 489 20.37 -2.35 11.85
CA GLY A 489 19.40 -1.55 12.61
C GLY A 489 18.36 -0.88 11.71
N PRO A 490 17.60 0.09 12.28
CA PRO A 490 16.72 0.95 11.49
C PRO A 490 17.52 1.71 10.44
N GLU A 491 16.97 1.78 9.22
CA GLU A 491 17.62 2.44 8.10
C GLU A 491 17.46 3.95 8.18
N ARG A 492 18.51 4.66 7.75
CA ARG A 492 18.47 6.12 7.62
C ARG A 492 17.44 6.52 6.57
N GLY A 493 16.46 7.31 6.98
CA GLY A 493 15.43 7.86 6.10
C GLY A 493 15.79 9.24 5.57
N THR A 494 15.09 9.68 4.54
CA THR A 494 15.19 11.06 4.07
C THR A 494 14.32 11.98 4.93
N LYS A 495 14.86 13.14 5.30
CA LYS A 495 14.12 14.21 6.00
C LYS A 495 13.35 15.10 5.02
N LEU A 496 13.80 15.18 3.78
CA LEU A 496 13.21 16.03 2.77
C LEU A 496 12.04 15.31 2.11
N VAL A 497 10.85 15.87 2.22
CA VAL A 497 9.61 15.33 1.63
C VAL A 497 9.01 16.25 0.56
N THR A 498 9.57 17.46 0.40
CA THR A 498 9.14 18.47 -0.57
C THR A 498 10.26 18.78 -1.53
N ALA A 499 9.88 19.04 -2.78
CA ALA A 499 10.81 19.66 -3.73
C ALA A 499 11.14 21.09 -3.28
N PRO A 500 12.31 21.63 -3.66
CA PRO A 500 12.60 23.04 -3.45
C PRO A 500 11.55 23.88 -4.21
N VAL A 501 11.08 24.96 -3.56
CA VAL A 501 10.06 25.87 -4.10
C VAL A 501 10.76 26.95 -4.94
#